data_73dcad2f4042043a2479fe5db52084d5
#
_entry.id   73dcad2f4042043a2479fe5db52084d5
#
_cell.length_a   1.000
_cell.length_b   1.000
_cell.length_c   1.000
_cell.angle_alpha   90.00
_cell.angle_beta   90.00
_cell.angle_gamma   90.00
#
_symmetry.space_group_name_H-M   'P 1'
#
loop_
_entity.id
_entity.type
_entity.pdbx_description
1 polymer ?
#
loop_
_entity_poly.entity_id
_entity_poly.type
_entity_poly.pdbx_seq_one_letter_code
_entity_poly.pdbx_strand_id
1 'polypeptide(L)'
;MNLGLNDDQQMLRDTFARFLDSESAMARVRKANEAGGFDPALWQGLAELGTFGMRVPEQAGGLAMGTIDAALVMEEVGRTLASGPIAEAILSARLLGQLGSEALDEVTSGAKVATLAFHDMASQPIQWLPGGAHADLVIARRGDEVILVSLSPADRRIEDSLAANGIGECDLGKAAKTVLASGKAATDMFEAAMEEWKLLSAAALNGLAREAVRLAAAYACERHAFGVAIGTYQALSHPLANFITEVEGGRLFVWKVIHEIASGAATAAAQIPLALWWNAKVANMAAIQSLRTFGGYGLTTEYDIHLYNLRAKAWMLILGDPQRLLQQAGRRLYAGEIAVLPDTGAVAVDFDLGEGAKALAAEVDAFFKATLTPELKAHAHHSWDGHHPHVHKKLAEAGLLFPELSPEKGGRGASPYASFAASSVWEDHGWTGHAKGTTMMVAAMIDKFGSDELKRDVLNPILAGDIVCSLGYSEPGSGSD
;
A
#
# COMPACT_ATOMS: atom_id res chain seq x y z
N MET A 1 -13.56 -12.28 -4.44
CA MET A 1 -12.76 -11.05 -4.34
C MET A 1 -13.61 -9.84 -4.67
N ASN A 2 -13.57 -8.81 -3.85
CA ASN A 2 -14.22 -7.52 -4.10
C ASN A 2 -13.28 -6.39 -3.62
N LEU A 3 -12.73 -5.62 -4.53
CA LEU A 3 -11.82 -4.50 -4.26
C LEU A 3 -12.51 -3.13 -4.46
N GLY A 4 -13.83 -3.12 -4.68
CA GLY A 4 -14.63 -1.91 -4.79
C GLY A 4 -14.90 -1.29 -3.42
N LEU A 5 -14.84 0.04 -3.34
CA LEU A 5 -15.35 0.76 -2.18
C LEU A 5 -16.88 0.68 -2.14
N ASN A 6 -17.45 0.59 -0.95
CA ASN A 6 -18.89 0.78 -0.78
C ASN A 6 -19.27 2.27 -0.91
N ASP A 7 -20.58 2.57 -0.94
CA ASP A 7 -21.08 3.93 -1.15
C ASP A 7 -20.62 4.90 -0.04
N ASP A 8 -20.58 4.44 1.22
CA ASP A 8 -20.14 5.26 2.35
C ASP A 8 -18.65 5.59 2.27
N GLN A 9 -17.82 4.61 1.91
CA GLN A 9 -16.38 4.79 1.70
C GLN A 9 -16.10 5.70 0.51
N GLN A 10 -16.86 5.56 -0.57
CA GLN A 10 -16.77 6.45 -1.73
C GLN A 10 -17.12 7.89 -1.33
N MET A 11 -18.23 8.09 -0.59
CA MET A 11 -18.67 9.39 -0.10
C MET A 11 -17.65 10.01 0.87
N LEU A 12 -17.07 9.20 1.78
CA LEU A 12 -16.02 9.62 2.70
C LEU A 12 -14.82 10.15 1.91
N ARG A 13 -14.28 9.35 0.98
CA ARG A 13 -13.13 9.73 0.15
C ARG A 13 -13.40 11.02 -0.63
N ASP A 14 -14.55 11.12 -1.29
CA ASP A 14 -14.92 12.27 -2.10
C ASP A 14 -15.13 13.54 -1.26
N THR A 15 -15.57 13.39 -0.01
CA THR A 15 -15.73 14.48 0.95
C THR A 15 -14.37 15.02 1.39
N PHE A 16 -13.45 14.13 1.78
CA PHE A 16 -12.11 14.52 2.17
C PHE A 16 -11.29 15.05 0.98
N ALA A 17 -11.47 14.48 -0.20
CA ALA A 17 -10.82 14.98 -1.41
C ALA A 17 -11.21 16.44 -1.70
N ARG A 18 -12.52 16.76 -1.72
CA ARG A 18 -13.00 18.13 -1.93
C ARG A 18 -12.54 19.10 -0.84
N PHE A 19 -12.61 18.67 0.42
CA PHE A 19 -12.17 19.50 1.54
C PHE A 19 -10.67 19.81 1.42
N LEU A 20 -9.84 18.81 1.21
CA LEU A 20 -8.40 18.96 1.14
C LEU A 20 -7.93 19.67 -0.14
N ASP A 21 -8.65 19.55 -1.25
CA ASP A 21 -8.36 20.36 -2.46
C ASP A 21 -8.50 21.86 -2.18
N SER A 22 -9.46 22.25 -1.35
CA SER A 22 -9.66 23.63 -0.92
C SER A 22 -8.69 24.04 0.20
N GLU A 23 -8.68 23.25 1.29
CA GLU A 23 -8.05 23.63 2.55
C GLU A 23 -6.56 23.23 2.65
N SER A 24 -6.07 22.40 1.74
CA SER A 24 -4.65 22.05 1.60
C SER A 24 -4.11 22.35 0.20
N ALA A 25 -4.63 23.41 -0.45
CA ALA A 25 -4.09 23.88 -1.71
C ALA A 25 -2.59 24.24 -1.57
N MET A 26 -1.77 24.02 -2.61
CA MET A 26 -0.31 24.15 -2.53
C MET A 26 0.16 25.51 -2.01
N ALA A 27 -0.57 26.59 -2.27
CA ALA A 27 -0.26 27.90 -1.69
C ALA A 27 -0.34 27.89 -0.15
N ARG A 28 -1.31 27.16 0.43
CA ARG A 28 -1.42 26.99 1.89
C ARG A 28 -0.35 26.05 2.43
N VAL A 29 -0.03 24.97 1.71
CA VAL A 29 1.08 24.07 2.06
C VAL A 29 2.40 24.85 2.14
N ARG A 30 2.68 25.72 1.17
CA ARG A 30 3.86 26.61 1.19
C ARG A 30 3.86 27.54 2.39
N LYS A 31 2.72 28.18 2.68
CA LYS A 31 2.57 29.07 3.84
C LYS A 31 2.72 28.30 5.16
N ALA A 32 2.16 27.09 5.26
CA ALA A 32 2.35 26.23 6.43
C ALA A 32 3.83 25.84 6.60
N ASN A 33 4.56 25.61 5.50
CA ASN A 33 6.00 25.35 5.53
C ASN A 33 6.77 26.51 6.19
N GLU A 34 6.47 27.75 5.82
CA GLU A 34 7.06 28.96 6.43
C GLU A 34 6.69 29.10 7.91
N ALA A 35 5.56 28.51 8.33
CA ALA A 35 5.06 28.51 9.71
C ALA A 35 5.50 27.27 10.51
N GLY A 36 6.55 26.56 10.10
CA GLY A 36 7.07 25.38 10.80
C GLY A 36 6.27 24.09 10.57
N GLY A 37 5.54 23.99 9.47
CA GLY A 37 4.87 22.76 9.03
C GLY A 37 3.48 22.51 9.66
N PHE A 38 2.78 23.57 10.08
CA PHE A 38 1.44 23.47 10.66
C PHE A 38 0.51 24.57 10.15
N ASP A 39 -0.73 24.19 9.84
CA ASP A 39 -1.81 25.12 9.44
C ASP A 39 -2.96 24.97 10.45
N PRO A 40 -3.15 25.92 11.38
CA PRO A 40 -4.20 25.84 12.41
C PRO A 40 -5.62 25.81 11.84
N ALA A 41 -5.87 26.49 10.71
CA ALA A 41 -7.21 26.50 10.11
C ALA A 41 -7.54 25.17 9.44
N LEU A 42 -6.56 24.54 8.76
CA LEU A 42 -6.70 23.18 8.23
C LEU A 42 -6.95 22.19 9.38
N TRP A 43 -6.18 22.30 10.48
CA TRP A 43 -6.32 21.43 11.64
C TRP A 43 -7.72 21.51 12.25
N GLN A 44 -8.23 22.71 12.45
CA GLN A 44 -9.59 22.92 12.97
C GLN A 44 -10.66 22.38 12.01
N GLY A 45 -10.52 22.60 10.70
CA GLY A 45 -11.45 22.05 9.71
C GLY A 45 -11.45 20.52 9.66
N LEU A 46 -10.29 19.87 9.84
CA LEU A 46 -10.21 18.41 9.98
C LEU A 46 -10.92 17.93 11.24
N ALA A 47 -10.80 18.64 12.35
CA ALA A 47 -11.54 18.32 13.59
C ALA A 47 -13.06 18.43 13.39
N GLU A 48 -13.53 19.49 12.73
CA GLU A 48 -14.96 19.71 12.40
C GLU A 48 -15.53 18.62 11.49
N LEU A 49 -14.70 18.04 10.59
CA LEU A 49 -15.06 16.85 9.81
C LEU A 49 -15.04 15.54 10.61
N GLY A 50 -14.69 15.58 11.90
CA GLY A 50 -14.63 14.40 12.75
C GLY A 50 -13.39 13.51 12.53
N THR A 51 -12.38 14.02 11.83
CA THR A 51 -11.17 13.25 11.46
C THR A 51 -10.51 12.59 12.66
N PHE A 52 -10.32 13.34 13.75
CA PHE A 52 -9.62 12.83 14.93
C PHE A 52 -10.47 11.87 15.77
N GLY A 53 -11.81 11.95 15.64
CA GLY A 53 -12.77 11.04 16.29
C GLY A 53 -13.08 9.77 15.51
N MET A 54 -12.61 9.63 14.28
CA MET A 54 -13.04 8.56 13.36
C MET A 54 -12.71 7.15 13.87
N ARG A 55 -11.58 6.96 14.55
CA ARG A 55 -11.16 5.68 15.12
C ARG A 55 -11.49 5.52 16.60
N VAL A 56 -12.08 6.53 17.23
CA VAL A 56 -12.49 6.48 18.65
C VAL A 56 -13.70 5.56 18.79
N PRO A 57 -13.74 4.65 19.81
CA PRO A 57 -14.88 3.78 20.04
C PRO A 57 -16.19 4.56 20.29
N GLU A 58 -17.33 4.02 19.86
CA GLU A 58 -18.66 4.63 20.08
C GLU A 58 -18.96 4.88 21.57
N GLN A 59 -18.54 3.95 22.44
CA GLN A 59 -18.73 4.07 23.90
C GLN A 59 -17.99 5.28 24.49
N ALA A 60 -16.97 5.77 23.80
CA ALA A 60 -16.23 6.99 24.15
C ALA A 60 -16.69 8.22 23.34
N GLY A 61 -17.81 8.13 22.61
CA GLY A 61 -18.37 9.23 21.82
C GLY A 61 -17.74 9.39 20.43
N GLY A 62 -17.00 8.41 19.94
CA GLY A 62 -16.38 8.44 18.62
C GLY A 62 -17.22 7.82 17.52
N LEU A 63 -16.66 7.74 16.31
CA LEU A 63 -17.32 7.23 15.10
C LEU A 63 -17.08 5.74 14.84
N ALA A 64 -16.13 5.11 15.54
CA ALA A 64 -15.72 3.70 15.42
C ALA A 64 -15.54 3.21 13.97
N MET A 65 -15.09 4.10 13.06
CA MET A 65 -14.86 3.78 11.65
C MET A 65 -13.71 2.77 11.51
N GLY A 66 -13.67 2.03 10.39
CA GLY A 66 -12.64 1.04 10.13
C GLY A 66 -11.26 1.62 9.83
N THR A 67 -10.21 0.80 9.96
CA THR A 67 -8.84 1.19 9.57
C THR A 67 -8.77 1.52 8.07
N ILE A 68 -9.59 0.86 7.24
CA ILE A 68 -9.65 1.15 5.81
C ILE A 68 -10.19 2.55 5.54
N ASP A 69 -11.17 3.00 6.32
CA ASP A 69 -11.74 4.33 6.19
C ASP A 69 -10.71 5.40 6.57
N ALA A 70 -9.96 5.17 7.66
CA ALA A 70 -8.84 6.02 8.03
C ALA A 70 -7.72 6.02 6.97
N ALA A 71 -7.44 4.88 6.36
CA ALA A 71 -6.46 4.77 5.27
C ALA A 71 -6.88 5.58 4.04
N LEU A 72 -8.17 5.56 3.65
CA LEU A 72 -8.71 6.38 2.56
C LEU A 72 -8.53 7.89 2.82
N VAL A 73 -8.76 8.33 4.06
CA VAL A 73 -8.50 9.72 4.46
C VAL A 73 -7.02 10.03 4.39
N MET A 74 -6.15 9.13 4.85
CA MET A 74 -4.70 9.32 4.80
C MET A 74 -4.13 9.31 3.38
N GLU A 75 -4.73 8.58 2.43
CA GLU A 75 -4.39 8.69 1.00
C GLU A 75 -4.60 10.13 0.49
N GLU A 76 -5.70 10.78 0.87
CA GLU A 76 -5.98 12.16 0.49
C GLU A 76 -5.10 13.19 1.24
N VAL A 77 -4.78 12.94 2.51
CA VAL A 77 -3.79 13.71 3.29
C VAL A 77 -2.43 13.70 2.60
N GLY A 78 -1.97 12.53 2.14
CA GLY A 78 -0.72 12.40 1.40
C GLY A 78 -0.78 13.07 0.02
N ARG A 79 -1.88 12.91 -0.70
CA ARG A 79 -2.10 13.50 -2.02
C ARG A 79 -1.95 15.03 -2.01
N THR A 80 -2.48 15.68 -0.99
CA THR A 80 -2.49 17.15 -0.87
C THR A 80 -1.37 17.71 -0.02
N LEU A 81 -0.47 16.86 0.49
CA LEU A 81 0.58 17.24 1.44
C LEU A 81 0.03 17.95 2.68
N ALA A 82 -1.15 17.60 3.16
CA ALA A 82 -1.78 18.23 4.32
C ALA A 82 -0.82 18.26 5.52
N SER A 83 -0.78 19.42 6.19
CA SER A 83 0.18 19.71 7.24
C SER A 83 -0.37 19.30 8.61
N GLY A 84 0.49 18.73 9.46
CA GLY A 84 0.17 18.33 10.82
C GLY A 84 0.32 16.81 11.07
N PRO A 85 0.33 16.37 12.33
CA PRO A 85 0.46 14.97 12.73
C PRO A 85 -0.92 14.27 12.70
N ILE A 86 -1.52 14.14 11.50
CA ILE A 86 -2.92 13.71 11.35
C ILE A 86 -3.10 12.24 11.76
N ALA A 87 -2.23 11.33 11.29
CA ALA A 87 -2.27 9.92 11.68
C ALA A 87 -2.05 9.74 13.18
N GLU A 88 -1.09 10.48 13.71
CA GLU A 88 -0.75 10.45 15.12
C GLU A 88 -1.93 10.93 16.00
N ALA A 89 -2.62 11.99 15.58
CA ALA A 89 -3.78 12.51 16.30
C ALA A 89 -4.98 11.56 16.27
N ILE A 90 -5.27 10.94 15.12
CA ILE A 90 -6.31 9.90 14.99
C ILE A 90 -6.07 8.78 16.01
N LEU A 91 -4.83 8.28 16.08
CA LEU A 91 -4.50 7.16 16.94
C LEU A 91 -4.33 7.58 18.41
N SER A 92 -3.87 8.81 18.67
CA SER A 92 -3.88 9.39 20.00
C SER A 92 -5.30 9.49 20.56
N ALA A 93 -6.24 10.01 19.78
CA ALA A 93 -7.65 10.09 20.19
C ALA A 93 -8.24 8.68 20.43
N ARG A 94 -7.93 7.71 19.57
CA ARG A 94 -8.34 6.30 19.76
C ARG A 94 -7.85 5.76 21.10
N LEU A 95 -6.56 5.92 21.40
CA LEU A 95 -5.97 5.47 22.67
C LEU A 95 -6.59 6.18 23.88
N LEU A 96 -6.79 7.51 23.80
CA LEU A 96 -7.45 8.28 24.87
C LEU A 96 -8.88 7.77 25.12
N GLY A 97 -9.63 7.48 24.06
CA GLY A 97 -10.98 6.91 24.17
C GLY A 97 -10.99 5.51 24.79
N GLN A 98 -10.06 4.63 24.37
CA GLN A 98 -9.92 3.27 24.92
C GLN A 98 -9.50 3.26 26.38
N LEU A 99 -8.70 4.25 26.80
CA LEU A 99 -8.17 4.37 28.15
C LEU A 99 -9.02 5.28 29.07
N GLY A 100 -10.14 5.81 28.57
CA GLY A 100 -11.08 6.64 29.34
C GLY A 100 -10.49 7.97 29.80
N SER A 101 -9.65 8.60 28.99
CA SER A 101 -8.97 9.85 29.35
C SER A 101 -9.87 11.08 29.14
N GLU A 102 -9.86 11.99 30.08
CA GLU A 102 -10.55 13.31 30.00
C GLU A 102 -9.98 14.22 28.90
N ALA A 103 -8.76 13.95 28.40
CA ALA A 103 -8.14 14.72 27.34
C ALA A 103 -8.71 14.41 25.93
N LEU A 104 -9.61 13.42 25.81
CA LEU A 104 -10.17 13.00 24.52
C LEU A 104 -10.86 14.14 23.78
N ASP A 105 -11.73 14.90 24.47
CA ASP A 105 -12.51 15.97 23.84
C ASP A 105 -11.63 17.12 23.33
N GLU A 106 -10.53 17.42 24.03
CA GLU A 106 -9.58 18.46 23.58
C GLU A 106 -8.85 18.05 22.30
N VAL A 107 -8.59 16.74 22.10
CA VAL A 107 -7.93 16.21 20.89
C VAL A 107 -8.93 16.09 19.75
N THR A 108 -10.11 15.52 19.98
CA THR A 108 -11.12 15.31 18.93
C THR A 108 -11.69 16.62 18.40
N SER A 109 -11.82 17.65 19.24
CA SER A 109 -12.23 19.00 18.83
C SER A 109 -11.12 19.80 18.13
N GLY A 110 -9.88 19.29 18.09
CA GLY A 110 -8.73 20.01 17.54
C GLY A 110 -8.17 21.11 18.44
N ALA A 111 -8.69 21.28 19.66
CA ALA A 111 -8.22 22.28 20.64
C ALA A 111 -6.77 22.01 21.09
N LYS A 112 -6.35 20.73 21.09
CA LYS A 112 -4.97 20.31 21.34
C LYS A 112 -4.44 19.42 20.23
N VAL A 113 -3.19 19.64 19.89
CA VAL A 113 -2.46 18.80 18.94
C VAL A 113 -1.84 17.64 19.73
N ALA A 114 -2.23 16.41 19.38
CA ALA A 114 -1.69 15.19 19.96
C ALA A 114 -0.81 14.43 18.99
N THR A 115 0.26 13.82 19.51
CA THR A 115 1.15 12.94 18.75
C THR A 115 1.54 11.70 19.57
N LEU A 116 2.32 10.80 18.97
CA LEU A 116 2.78 9.54 19.57
C LEU A 116 4.30 9.54 19.75
N ALA A 117 4.77 8.95 20.83
CA ALA A 117 6.19 8.63 21.01
C ALA A 117 6.50 7.27 20.38
N PHE A 118 7.54 7.20 19.54
CA PHE A 118 7.88 5.97 18.79
C PHE A 118 8.81 5.02 19.55
N HIS A 119 9.41 5.49 20.64
CA HIS A 119 10.31 4.70 21.48
C HIS A 119 9.84 4.71 22.91
N ASP A 120 10.14 3.64 23.66
CA ASP A 120 9.90 3.61 25.09
C ASP A 120 10.67 4.75 25.78
N MET A 121 9.93 5.66 26.40
CA MET A 121 10.53 6.83 27.05
C MET A 121 11.38 6.49 28.28
N ALA A 122 11.28 5.27 28.83
CA ALA A 122 12.18 4.83 29.89
C ALA A 122 13.63 4.68 29.38
N SER A 123 13.79 4.26 28.12
CA SER A 123 15.08 4.11 27.48
C SER A 123 15.50 5.32 26.64
N GLN A 124 14.52 6.03 26.05
CA GLN A 124 14.74 7.18 25.18
C GLN A 124 13.77 8.32 25.52
N PRO A 125 14.06 9.09 26.59
CA PRO A 125 13.16 10.18 27.04
C PRO A 125 13.17 11.40 26.13
N ILE A 126 14.18 11.58 25.29
CA ILE A 126 14.27 12.65 24.28
C ILE A 126 14.08 12.01 22.91
N GLN A 127 13.05 12.46 22.18
CA GLN A 127 12.70 11.88 20.89
C GLN A 127 12.34 12.96 19.86
N TRP A 128 12.64 12.70 18.60
CA TRP A 128 12.12 13.44 17.46
C TRP A 128 10.73 12.90 17.12
N LEU A 129 9.72 13.78 17.19
CA LEU A 129 8.33 13.38 17.01
C LEU A 129 7.69 14.11 15.82
N PRO A 130 6.91 13.39 14.96
CA PRO A 130 6.03 14.05 14.01
C PRO A 130 5.08 15.01 14.71
N GLY A 131 4.96 16.24 14.20
CA GLY A 131 4.17 17.28 14.82
C GLY A 131 4.72 17.78 16.16
N GLY A 132 5.86 17.28 16.64
CA GLY A 132 6.46 17.65 17.92
C GLY A 132 6.74 19.15 18.07
N ALA A 133 6.94 19.87 16.96
CA ALA A 133 7.05 21.33 16.95
C ALA A 133 5.79 22.05 17.48
N HIS A 134 4.62 21.43 17.34
CA HIS A 134 3.31 22.02 17.67
C HIS A 134 2.49 21.19 18.67
N ALA A 135 2.93 19.97 19.01
CA ALA A 135 2.17 19.06 19.87
C ALA A 135 2.01 19.60 21.29
N ASP A 136 0.79 19.60 21.80
CA ASP A 136 0.47 19.88 23.20
C ASP A 136 0.53 18.61 24.05
N LEU A 137 0.21 17.48 23.45
CA LEU A 137 0.09 16.18 24.10
C LEU A 137 0.88 15.11 23.35
N VAL A 138 1.54 14.23 24.09
CA VAL A 138 2.19 13.04 23.54
C VAL A 138 1.71 11.83 24.33
N ILE A 139 1.22 10.80 23.61
CA ILE A 139 1.01 9.49 24.23
C ILE A 139 2.28 8.67 24.07
N ALA A 140 2.80 8.18 25.19
CA ALA A 140 4.08 7.48 25.25
C ALA A 140 3.96 6.18 26.05
N ARG A 141 4.78 5.18 25.70
CA ARG A 141 5.03 4.03 26.56
C ARG A 141 6.20 4.30 27.51
N ARG A 142 6.10 3.85 28.76
CA ARG A 142 7.17 3.83 29.74
C ARG A 142 7.18 2.47 30.46
N GLY A 143 7.98 1.54 29.96
CA GLY A 143 7.97 0.18 30.47
C GLY A 143 6.61 -0.50 30.29
N ASP A 144 5.89 -0.77 31.37
CA ASP A 144 4.55 -1.35 31.37
C ASP A 144 3.41 -0.32 31.49
N GLU A 145 3.71 0.97 31.41
CA GLU A 145 2.74 2.05 31.52
C GLU A 145 2.52 2.74 30.17
N VAL A 146 1.28 3.19 29.94
CA VAL A 146 0.92 4.17 28.90
C VAL A 146 0.67 5.51 29.58
N ILE A 147 1.35 6.54 29.09
CA ILE A 147 1.45 7.86 29.74
C ILE A 147 0.98 8.93 28.78
N LEU A 148 0.24 9.89 29.29
CA LEU A 148 -0.02 11.16 28.64
C LEU A 148 1.03 12.17 29.12
N VAL A 149 1.80 12.71 28.21
CA VAL A 149 2.80 13.76 28.45
C VAL A 149 2.25 15.08 27.94
N SER A 150 2.21 16.10 28.79
CA SER A 150 1.82 17.46 28.43
C SER A 150 3.06 18.29 28.15
N LEU A 151 3.22 18.72 26.87
CA LEU A 151 4.38 19.49 26.45
C LEU A 151 4.15 21.00 26.59
N SER A 152 5.15 21.68 27.11
CA SER A 152 5.27 23.14 27.07
C SER A 152 6.30 23.53 25.96
N PRO A 153 6.36 24.81 25.57
CA PRO A 153 7.41 25.28 24.68
C PRO A 153 8.85 25.03 25.16
N ALA A 154 9.04 24.93 26.48
CA ALA A 154 10.35 24.65 27.09
C ALA A 154 10.79 23.17 26.97
N ASP A 155 9.86 22.27 26.67
CA ASP A 155 10.11 20.84 26.58
C ASP A 155 10.46 20.41 25.14
N ARG A 156 10.47 21.34 24.19
CA ARG A 156 10.72 21.06 22.77
C ARG A 156 11.78 21.96 22.16
N ARG A 157 12.51 21.38 21.21
CA ARG A 157 13.39 22.11 20.30
C ARG A 157 12.86 21.95 18.87
N ILE A 158 12.55 23.07 18.25
CA ILE A 158 12.05 23.11 16.89
C ILE A 158 13.24 23.32 15.97
N GLU A 159 13.34 22.54 14.92
CA GLU A 159 14.34 22.66 13.86
C GLU A 159 13.64 22.83 12.51
N ASP A 160 14.27 23.60 11.64
CA ASP A 160 13.78 23.77 10.29
C ASP A 160 13.75 22.41 9.56
N SER A 161 12.58 22.05 9.04
CA SER A 161 12.39 20.84 8.25
C SER A 161 12.15 21.20 6.79
N LEU A 162 13.00 20.70 5.91
CA LEU A 162 12.82 20.88 4.45
C LEU A 162 11.50 20.28 3.94
N ALA A 163 10.90 19.38 4.71
CA ALA A 163 9.66 18.69 4.31
C ALA A 163 8.39 19.32 4.87
N ALA A 164 8.48 20.43 5.62
CA ALA A 164 7.32 21.08 6.22
C ALA A 164 6.42 20.13 7.05
N ASN A 165 7.02 19.26 7.82
CA ASN A 165 6.29 18.24 8.59
C ASN A 165 6.26 18.48 10.10
N GLY A 166 6.64 19.69 10.55
CA GLY A 166 6.52 20.12 11.96
C GLY A 166 7.24 19.20 12.96
N ILE A 167 8.34 18.57 12.57
CA ILE A 167 9.11 17.68 13.45
C ILE A 167 9.74 18.49 14.59
N GLY A 168 9.73 17.95 15.81
CA GLY A 168 10.36 18.57 16.98
C GLY A 168 11.05 17.54 17.84
N GLU A 169 12.20 17.91 18.43
CA GLU A 169 12.83 17.16 19.50
C GLU A 169 12.14 17.48 20.82
N CYS A 170 11.53 16.47 21.44
CA CYS A 170 10.74 16.63 22.66
C CYS A 170 11.40 15.91 23.83
N ASP A 171 11.59 16.61 24.94
CA ASP A 171 12.10 16.04 26.21
C ASP A 171 10.92 15.54 27.06
N LEU A 172 10.47 14.32 26.78
CA LEU A 172 9.38 13.67 27.50
C LEU A 172 9.75 13.39 28.97
N GLY A 173 11.06 13.35 29.27
CA GLY A 173 11.56 13.12 30.63
C GLY A 173 11.27 14.27 31.57
N LYS A 174 11.33 15.52 31.10
CA LYS A 174 11.10 16.73 31.89
C LYS A 174 9.64 17.14 31.96
N ALA A 175 8.89 16.95 30.90
CA ALA A 175 7.49 17.38 30.77
C ALA A 175 6.57 16.78 31.85
N ALA A 176 5.45 17.44 32.11
CA ALA A 176 4.40 16.94 33.02
C ALA A 176 3.76 15.65 32.46
N LYS A 177 3.45 14.72 33.38
CA LYS A 177 3.01 13.36 32.98
C LYS A 177 1.83 12.89 33.84
N THR A 178 0.90 12.18 33.16
CA THR A 178 -0.19 11.44 33.82
C THR A 178 -0.16 10.00 33.30
N VAL A 179 -0.16 9.03 34.22
CA VAL A 179 -0.32 7.62 33.84
C VAL A 179 -1.77 7.39 33.45
N LEU A 180 -1.99 6.96 32.19
CA LEU A 180 -3.33 6.62 31.68
C LEU A 180 -3.74 5.21 32.13
N ALA A 181 -2.83 4.26 32.00
CA ALA A 181 -3.04 2.89 32.44
C ALA A 181 -1.68 2.16 32.55
N SER A 182 -1.70 1.00 33.25
CA SER A 182 -0.52 0.17 33.46
C SER A 182 -0.81 -1.29 33.15
N GLY A 183 0.25 -2.05 32.90
CA GLY A 183 0.22 -3.48 32.64
C GLY A 183 0.04 -3.85 31.17
N LYS A 184 0.07 -5.16 30.91
CA LYS A 184 0.13 -5.70 29.55
C LYS A 184 -1.02 -5.24 28.64
N ALA A 185 -2.25 -5.15 29.16
CA ALA A 185 -3.39 -4.74 28.36
C ALA A 185 -3.23 -3.30 27.82
N ALA A 186 -2.70 -2.38 28.64
CA ALA A 186 -2.47 -1.00 28.22
C ALA A 186 -1.34 -0.91 27.18
N THR A 187 -0.23 -1.60 27.43
CA THR A 187 0.89 -1.62 26.46
C THR A 187 0.51 -2.31 25.15
N ASP A 188 -0.32 -3.35 25.17
CA ASP A 188 -0.84 -3.98 23.98
C ASP A 188 -1.69 -3.02 23.12
N MET A 189 -2.52 -2.18 23.76
CA MET A 189 -3.27 -1.13 23.04
C MET A 189 -2.34 -0.14 22.34
N PHE A 190 -1.28 0.28 23.05
CA PHE A 190 -0.29 1.19 22.47
C PHE A 190 0.48 0.55 21.32
N GLU A 191 0.91 -0.70 21.46
CA GLU A 191 1.61 -1.44 20.40
C GLU A 191 0.71 -1.66 19.17
N ALA A 192 -0.57 -1.99 19.38
CA ALA A 192 -1.56 -2.09 18.31
C ALA A 192 -1.74 -0.75 17.56
N ALA A 193 -1.77 0.37 18.29
CA ALA A 193 -1.84 1.70 17.66
C ALA A 193 -0.58 2.01 16.83
N MET A 194 0.60 1.57 17.28
CA MET A 194 1.83 1.71 16.51
C MET A 194 1.84 0.86 15.23
N GLU A 195 1.24 -0.33 15.25
CA GLU A 195 1.07 -1.13 14.03
C GLU A 195 0.05 -0.47 13.07
N GLU A 196 -1.05 0.07 13.59
CA GLU A 196 -2.02 0.81 12.77
C GLU A 196 -1.40 2.09 12.18
N TRP A 197 -0.56 2.80 12.94
CA TRP A 197 0.18 3.97 12.44
C TRP A 197 1.01 3.64 11.20
N LYS A 198 1.63 2.46 11.13
CA LYS A 198 2.38 2.03 9.95
C LYS A 198 1.50 1.91 8.71
N LEU A 199 0.27 1.41 8.87
CA LEU A 199 -0.68 1.28 7.76
C LEU A 199 -1.19 2.65 7.29
N LEU A 200 -1.53 3.54 8.23
CA LEU A 200 -1.98 4.90 7.90
C LEU A 200 -0.86 5.73 7.24
N SER A 201 0.37 5.59 7.72
CA SER A 201 1.54 6.24 7.10
C SER A 201 1.84 5.67 5.71
N ALA A 202 1.68 4.37 5.50
CA ALA A 202 1.81 3.75 4.19
C ALA A 202 0.75 4.30 3.21
N ALA A 203 -0.49 4.47 3.65
CA ALA A 203 -1.57 5.07 2.86
C ALA A 203 -1.27 6.52 2.48
N ALA A 204 -0.76 7.33 3.42
CA ALA A 204 -0.35 8.72 3.13
C ALA A 204 0.80 8.79 2.12
N LEU A 205 1.82 7.95 2.26
CA LEU A 205 2.93 7.85 1.30
C LEU A 205 2.45 7.42 -0.09
N ASN A 206 1.45 6.53 -0.15
CA ASN A 206 0.82 6.11 -1.40
C ASN A 206 0.10 7.26 -2.10
N GLY A 207 -0.73 8.01 -1.39
CA GLY A 207 -1.43 9.18 -1.91
C GLY A 207 -0.47 10.25 -2.44
N LEU A 208 0.62 10.52 -1.70
CA LEU A 208 1.71 11.40 -2.12
C LEU A 208 2.34 10.93 -3.44
N ALA A 209 2.69 9.65 -3.53
CA ALA A 209 3.32 9.08 -4.72
C ALA A 209 2.41 9.16 -5.95
N ARG A 210 1.13 8.80 -5.78
CA ARG A 210 0.12 8.88 -6.82
C ARG A 210 0.01 10.28 -7.40
N GLU A 211 -0.05 11.29 -6.55
CA GLU A 211 -0.16 12.68 -7.00
C GLU A 211 1.12 13.17 -7.67
N ALA A 212 2.30 12.83 -7.14
CA ALA A 212 3.57 13.19 -7.77
C ALA A 212 3.67 12.63 -9.21
N VAL A 213 3.29 11.37 -9.42
CA VAL A 213 3.26 10.75 -10.76
C VAL A 213 2.22 11.43 -11.66
N ARG A 214 1.01 11.74 -11.14
CA ARG A 214 -0.04 12.43 -11.88
C ARG A 214 0.41 13.81 -12.37
N LEU A 215 1.05 14.59 -11.51
CA LEU A 215 1.59 15.92 -11.86
C LEU A 215 2.67 15.80 -12.93
N ALA A 216 3.58 14.83 -12.82
CA ALA A 216 4.62 14.61 -13.81
C ALA A 216 4.05 14.16 -15.16
N ALA A 217 3.04 13.31 -15.16
CA ALA A 217 2.37 12.85 -16.38
C ALA A 217 1.65 14.02 -17.08
N ALA A 218 0.92 14.87 -16.32
CA ALA A 218 0.28 16.06 -16.86
C ALA A 218 1.32 17.02 -17.49
N TYR A 219 2.40 17.31 -16.76
CA TYR A 219 3.49 18.14 -17.28
C TYR A 219 4.12 17.55 -18.55
N ALA A 220 4.31 16.24 -18.61
CA ALA A 220 4.89 15.58 -19.78
C ALA A 220 3.98 15.64 -21.03
N CYS A 221 2.67 15.77 -20.85
CA CYS A 221 1.72 15.98 -21.96
C CYS A 221 1.74 17.44 -22.46
N GLU A 222 1.99 18.41 -21.59
CA GLU A 222 1.94 19.84 -21.91
C GLU A 222 3.27 20.39 -22.39
N ARG A 223 4.38 19.91 -21.82
CA ARG A 223 5.72 20.39 -22.14
C ARG A 223 6.20 19.84 -23.47
N HIS A 224 6.60 20.74 -24.39
CA HIS A 224 7.17 20.36 -25.68
C HIS A 224 8.70 20.58 -25.69
N ALA A 225 9.42 19.62 -26.30
CA ALA A 225 10.84 19.72 -26.64
C ALA A 225 11.08 18.96 -27.96
N PHE A 226 11.97 19.48 -28.79
CA PHE A 226 12.27 18.91 -30.11
C PHE A 226 11.04 18.74 -31.01
N GLY A 227 10.03 19.61 -30.85
CA GLY A 227 8.83 19.65 -31.71
C GLY A 227 7.66 18.75 -31.24
N VAL A 228 7.81 17.97 -30.19
CA VAL A 228 6.77 17.07 -29.67
C VAL A 228 6.61 17.21 -28.16
N ALA A 229 5.46 16.73 -27.62
CA ALA A 229 5.28 16.62 -26.18
C ALA A 229 6.32 15.66 -25.59
N ILE A 230 6.94 16.01 -24.45
CA ILE A 230 8.02 15.19 -23.89
C ILE A 230 7.54 13.81 -23.42
N GLY A 231 6.25 13.64 -23.14
CA GLY A 231 5.64 12.35 -22.79
C GLY A 231 5.66 11.34 -23.94
N THR A 232 5.92 11.74 -25.19
CA THR A 232 6.12 10.82 -26.31
C THR A 232 7.46 10.07 -26.23
N TYR A 233 8.40 10.58 -25.43
CA TYR A 233 9.69 9.90 -25.26
C TYR A 233 9.56 8.77 -24.25
N GLN A 234 9.85 7.54 -24.66
CA GLN A 234 9.76 6.33 -23.82
C GLN A 234 10.63 6.44 -22.55
N ALA A 235 11.76 7.14 -22.62
CA ALA A 235 12.62 7.39 -21.47
C ALA A 235 11.92 8.19 -20.33
N LEU A 236 10.81 8.86 -20.60
CA LEU A 236 9.98 9.56 -19.61
C LEU A 236 8.67 8.81 -19.33
N SER A 237 7.94 8.38 -20.38
CA SER A 237 6.64 7.73 -20.21
C SER A 237 6.73 6.35 -19.54
N HIS A 238 7.71 5.51 -19.90
CA HIS A 238 7.82 4.17 -19.34
C HIS A 238 8.12 4.18 -17.82
N PRO A 239 9.10 4.97 -17.30
CA PRO A 239 9.28 5.07 -15.85
C PRO A 239 8.03 5.56 -15.09
N LEU A 240 7.27 6.53 -15.65
CA LEU A 240 6.02 6.99 -15.01
C LEU A 240 4.96 5.87 -15.01
N ALA A 241 4.84 5.10 -16.09
CA ALA A 241 3.94 3.96 -16.15
C ALA A 241 4.33 2.86 -15.15
N ASN A 242 5.63 2.58 -14.99
CA ASN A 242 6.11 1.64 -13.98
C ASN A 242 5.76 2.11 -12.57
N PHE A 243 6.01 3.39 -12.25
CA PHE A 243 5.72 3.90 -10.91
C PHE A 243 4.23 3.95 -10.59
N ILE A 244 3.35 4.29 -11.53
CA ILE A 244 1.91 4.24 -11.22
C ILE A 244 1.45 2.80 -10.95
N THR A 245 2.03 1.81 -11.61
CA THR A 245 1.77 0.38 -11.34
C THR A 245 2.23 0.00 -9.92
N GLU A 246 3.44 0.41 -9.52
CA GLU A 246 3.95 0.16 -8.17
C GLU A 246 3.15 0.88 -7.08
N VAL A 247 2.65 2.09 -7.36
CA VAL A 247 1.77 2.87 -6.48
C VAL A 247 0.44 2.17 -6.28
N GLU A 248 -0.22 1.73 -7.37
CA GLU A 248 -1.47 0.98 -7.26
C GLU A 248 -1.29 -0.36 -6.54
N GLY A 249 -0.18 -1.06 -6.79
CA GLY A 249 0.21 -2.24 -6.04
C GLY A 249 0.38 -1.96 -4.54
N GLY A 250 1.01 -0.83 -4.20
CA GLY A 250 1.19 -0.38 -2.81
C GLY A 250 -0.12 -0.05 -2.09
N ARG A 251 -1.08 0.58 -2.79
CA ARG A 251 -2.41 0.86 -2.27
C ARG A 251 -3.17 -0.43 -1.95
N LEU A 252 -3.24 -1.33 -2.91
CA LEU A 252 -3.89 -2.63 -2.73
C LEU A 252 -3.20 -3.47 -1.65
N PHE A 253 -1.88 -3.32 -1.49
CA PHE A 253 -1.15 -4.02 -0.44
C PHE A 253 -1.55 -3.53 0.96
N VAL A 254 -1.72 -2.22 1.18
CA VAL A 254 -2.25 -1.69 2.45
C VAL A 254 -3.65 -2.26 2.72
N TRP A 255 -4.55 -2.22 1.75
CA TRP A 255 -5.90 -2.74 1.90
C TRP A 255 -5.92 -4.25 2.17
N LYS A 256 -5.05 -5.01 1.48
CA LYS A 256 -4.88 -6.45 1.69
C LYS A 256 -4.44 -6.73 3.13
N VAL A 257 -3.46 -6.01 3.65
CA VAL A 257 -2.97 -6.21 5.02
C VAL A 257 -4.08 -5.93 6.04
N ILE A 258 -4.87 -4.88 5.84
CA ILE A 258 -6.03 -4.57 6.69
C ILE A 258 -7.05 -5.71 6.65
N HIS A 259 -7.37 -6.24 5.45
CA HIS A 259 -8.25 -7.40 5.29
C HIS A 259 -7.67 -8.67 5.96
N GLU A 260 -6.38 -8.92 5.84
CA GLU A 260 -5.72 -10.07 6.47
C GLU A 260 -5.70 -10.00 7.99
N ILE A 261 -5.55 -8.80 8.57
CA ILE A 261 -5.71 -8.60 10.02
C ILE A 261 -7.15 -8.96 10.43
N ALA A 262 -8.15 -8.44 9.72
CA ALA A 262 -9.56 -8.71 10.02
C ALA A 262 -9.93 -10.20 9.90
N SER A 263 -9.34 -10.89 8.93
CA SER A 263 -9.56 -12.33 8.71
C SER A 263 -8.70 -13.25 9.58
N GLY A 264 -7.79 -12.70 10.39
CA GLY A 264 -6.91 -13.47 11.26
C GLY A 264 -5.81 -14.26 10.53
N ALA A 265 -5.36 -13.76 9.37
CA ALA A 265 -4.31 -14.42 8.60
C ALA A 265 -2.98 -14.46 9.38
N ALA A 266 -2.33 -15.62 9.43
CA ALA A 266 -1.10 -15.83 10.20
C ALA A 266 0.07 -14.92 9.77
N THR A 267 0.09 -14.48 8.51
CA THR A 267 1.13 -13.62 7.94
C THR A 267 0.88 -12.13 8.14
N ALA A 268 -0.31 -11.72 8.58
CA ALA A 268 -0.71 -10.31 8.68
C ALA A 268 0.29 -9.46 9.46
N ALA A 269 0.77 -9.96 10.61
CA ALA A 269 1.75 -9.26 11.44
C ALA A 269 3.04 -8.91 10.70
N ALA A 270 3.52 -9.79 9.84
CA ALA A 270 4.74 -9.58 9.06
C ALA A 270 4.51 -8.64 7.87
N GLN A 271 3.30 -8.61 7.33
CA GLN A 271 2.97 -7.78 6.18
C GLN A 271 2.80 -6.30 6.52
N ILE A 272 2.48 -5.93 7.76
CA ILE A 272 2.38 -4.53 8.20
C ILE A 272 3.67 -3.74 7.92
N PRO A 273 4.84 -4.13 8.44
CA PRO A 273 6.08 -3.41 8.16
C PRO A 273 6.48 -3.49 6.67
N LEU A 274 6.12 -4.57 5.95
CA LEU A 274 6.34 -4.65 4.50
C LEU A 274 5.52 -3.64 3.72
N ALA A 275 4.26 -3.41 4.10
CA ALA A 275 3.40 -2.41 3.47
C ALA A 275 3.96 -0.99 3.64
N LEU A 276 4.44 -0.64 4.83
CA LEU A 276 5.10 0.65 5.05
C LEU A 276 6.42 0.74 4.27
N TRP A 277 7.27 -0.29 4.32
CA TRP A 277 8.52 -0.31 3.56
C TRP A 277 8.31 -0.12 2.06
N TRP A 278 7.34 -0.86 1.48
CA TRP A 278 7.02 -0.76 0.05
C TRP A 278 6.59 0.65 -0.33
N ASN A 279 5.60 1.19 0.38
CA ASN A 279 5.08 2.53 0.08
C ASN A 279 6.11 3.64 0.34
N ALA A 280 6.96 3.51 1.35
CA ALA A 280 8.07 4.43 1.60
C ALA A 280 9.08 4.44 0.44
N LYS A 281 9.52 3.26 -0.01
CA LYS A 281 10.42 3.09 -1.15
C LYS A 281 9.80 3.66 -2.44
N VAL A 282 8.57 3.25 -2.75
CA VAL A 282 7.87 3.67 -3.97
C VAL A 282 7.63 5.18 -3.97
N ALA A 283 7.16 5.77 -2.86
CA ALA A 283 6.93 7.20 -2.75
C ALA A 283 8.20 8.02 -2.99
N ASN A 284 9.32 7.61 -2.40
CA ASN A 284 10.59 8.29 -2.61
C ASN A 284 11.06 8.21 -4.07
N MET A 285 11.01 7.01 -4.67
CA MET A 285 11.48 6.80 -6.04
C MET A 285 10.55 7.45 -7.08
N ALA A 286 9.24 7.35 -6.89
CA ALA A 286 8.23 7.99 -7.75
C ALA A 286 8.35 9.51 -7.70
N ALA A 287 8.52 10.11 -6.51
CA ALA A 287 8.71 11.54 -6.36
C ALA A 287 10.03 12.02 -7.01
N ILE A 288 11.13 11.27 -6.90
CA ILE A 288 12.39 11.55 -7.59
C ILE A 288 12.20 11.51 -9.11
N GLN A 289 11.57 10.48 -9.65
CA GLN A 289 11.31 10.36 -11.09
C GLN A 289 10.38 11.48 -11.58
N SER A 290 9.35 11.81 -10.81
CA SER A 290 8.44 12.90 -11.11
C SER A 290 9.19 14.22 -11.17
N LEU A 291 10.02 14.54 -10.17
CA LEU A 291 10.86 15.74 -10.16
C LEU A 291 11.79 15.78 -11.38
N ARG A 292 12.42 14.68 -11.77
CA ARG A 292 13.27 14.57 -12.95
C ARG A 292 12.50 14.84 -14.25
N THR A 293 11.24 14.49 -14.33
CA THR A 293 10.38 14.75 -15.50
C THR A 293 10.21 16.26 -15.75
N PHE A 294 10.18 17.07 -14.69
CA PHE A 294 10.16 18.53 -14.79
C PHE A 294 11.51 19.13 -15.23
N GLY A 295 12.58 18.34 -15.27
CA GLY A 295 13.92 18.82 -15.63
C GLY A 295 14.41 19.91 -14.68
N GLY A 296 14.98 21.02 -15.23
CA GLY A 296 15.46 22.15 -14.42
C GLY A 296 14.38 22.79 -13.56
N TYR A 297 13.14 22.83 -14.02
CA TYR A 297 12.00 23.36 -13.25
C TYR A 297 11.68 22.57 -11.99
N GLY A 298 11.98 21.26 -11.96
CA GLY A 298 11.81 20.44 -10.76
C GLY A 298 12.68 20.87 -9.58
N LEU A 299 13.77 21.62 -9.86
CA LEU A 299 14.68 22.14 -8.84
C LEU A 299 14.36 23.58 -8.41
N THR A 300 13.32 24.19 -8.97
CA THR A 300 12.90 25.57 -8.67
C THR A 300 11.66 25.58 -7.79
N THR A 301 11.34 26.74 -7.23
CA THR A 301 10.10 26.94 -6.44
C THR A 301 8.89 27.31 -7.29
N GLU A 302 9.04 27.37 -8.61
CA GLU A 302 7.96 27.70 -9.55
C GLU A 302 6.92 26.59 -9.66
N TYR A 303 7.37 25.33 -9.52
CA TYR A 303 6.51 24.14 -9.53
C TYR A 303 6.49 23.46 -8.17
N ASP A 304 5.38 22.81 -7.84
CA ASP A 304 5.16 22.19 -6.52
C ASP A 304 5.80 20.81 -6.35
N ILE A 305 6.29 20.21 -7.44
CA ILE A 305 6.80 18.83 -7.42
C ILE A 305 7.95 18.61 -6.41
N HIS A 306 8.76 19.64 -6.13
CA HIS A 306 9.82 19.56 -5.13
C HIS A 306 9.28 19.34 -3.72
N LEU A 307 8.07 19.83 -3.39
CA LEU A 307 7.44 19.61 -2.08
C LEU A 307 7.12 18.13 -1.86
N TYR A 308 6.64 17.45 -2.91
CA TYR A 308 6.40 15.99 -2.88
C TYR A 308 7.71 15.23 -2.66
N ASN A 309 8.77 15.61 -3.35
CA ASN A 309 10.08 14.96 -3.19
C ASN A 309 10.65 15.13 -1.77
N LEU A 310 10.55 16.33 -1.19
CA LEU A 310 11.03 16.60 0.16
C LEU A 310 10.21 15.86 1.21
N ARG A 311 8.87 15.87 1.09
CA ARG A 311 7.96 15.18 2.01
C ARG A 311 8.13 13.66 1.96
N ALA A 312 8.28 13.07 0.77
CA ALA A 312 8.52 11.64 0.62
C ALA A 312 9.80 11.20 1.34
N LYS A 313 10.89 11.98 1.21
CA LYS A 313 12.16 11.70 1.90
C LYS A 313 12.03 11.78 3.42
N ALA A 314 11.33 12.78 3.94
CA ALA A 314 11.17 12.94 5.37
C ALA A 314 10.28 11.85 5.98
N TRP A 315 9.13 11.58 5.37
CA TRP A 315 8.16 10.62 5.90
C TRP A 315 8.69 9.19 5.92
N MET A 316 9.49 8.79 4.93
CA MET A 316 10.09 7.46 4.94
C MET A 316 11.10 7.25 6.09
N LEU A 317 11.63 8.32 6.68
CA LEU A 317 12.66 8.26 7.73
C LEU A 317 12.12 8.41 9.15
N ILE A 318 10.82 8.58 9.34
CA ILE A 318 10.23 8.82 10.69
C ILE A 318 10.60 7.70 11.68
N LEU A 319 10.62 6.44 11.24
CA LEU A 319 11.08 5.30 12.05
C LEU A 319 12.58 4.97 11.88
N GLY A 320 13.35 5.88 11.30
CA GLY A 320 14.75 5.69 10.96
C GLY A 320 14.93 4.98 9.61
N ASP A 321 15.95 4.10 9.50
CA ASP A 321 16.23 3.39 8.25
C ASP A 321 15.09 2.43 7.88
N PRO A 322 14.47 2.60 6.70
CA PRO A 322 13.40 1.71 6.24
C PRO A 322 13.79 0.23 6.13
N GLN A 323 15.08 -0.09 6.00
CA GLN A 323 15.55 -1.49 5.99
C GLN A 323 15.23 -2.22 7.31
N ARG A 324 15.06 -1.51 8.42
CA ARG A 324 14.63 -2.10 9.69
C ARG A 324 13.23 -2.69 9.62
N LEU A 325 12.37 -2.17 8.74
CA LEU A 325 11.03 -2.72 8.51
C LEU A 325 11.11 -4.11 7.85
N LEU A 326 12.04 -4.31 6.90
CA LEU A 326 12.30 -5.64 6.32
C LEU A 326 12.82 -6.62 7.36
N GLN A 327 13.75 -6.17 8.22
CA GLN A 327 14.27 -7.01 9.31
C GLN A 327 13.15 -7.38 10.30
N GLN A 328 12.25 -6.45 10.62
CA GLN A 328 11.09 -6.72 11.47
C GLN A 328 10.16 -7.75 10.84
N ALA A 329 9.84 -7.61 9.56
CA ALA A 329 9.05 -8.59 8.83
C ALA A 329 9.70 -9.97 8.84
N GLY A 330 11.01 -10.04 8.58
CA GLY A 330 11.77 -11.29 8.63
C GLY A 330 11.75 -11.96 10.00
N ARG A 331 11.89 -11.19 11.08
CA ARG A 331 11.79 -11.74 12.44
C ARG A 331 10.38 -12.30 12.73
N ARG A 332 9.33 -11.62 12.26
CA ARG A 332 7.93 -12.09 12.40
C ARG A 332 7.66 -13.34 11.58
N LEU A 333 8.21 -13.47 10.37
CA LEU A 333 8.02 -14.63 9.51
C LEU A 333 8.82 -15.87 9.95
N TYR A 334 10.06 -15.65 10.40
CA TYR A 334 11.03 -16.74 10.52
C TYR A 334 11.58 -16.95 11.94
N ALA A 335 11.49 -15.94 12.81
CA ALA A 335 12.03 -16.02 14.17
C ALA A 335 10.96 -15.97 15.28
N GLY A 336 9.66 -16.03 14.92
CA GLY A 336 8.57 -16.10 15.88
C GLY A 336 8.32 -14.80 16.67
N GLU A 337 8.80 -13.65 16.20
CA GLU A 337 8.48 -12.35 16.82
C GLU A 337 6.96 -12.12 16.72
N ILE A 338 6.31 -11.90 17.86
CA ILE A 338 4.87 -11.65 17.95
C ILE A 338 4.62 -10.14 17.91
N ALA A 339 3.55 -9.72 17.22
CA ALA A 339 3.04 -8.36 17.24
C ALA A 339 1.61 -8.34 17.76
N VAL A 340 1.24 -7.27 18.44
CA VAL A 340 -0.14 -7.01 18.80
C VAL A 340 -0.80 -6.32 17.62
N LEU A 341 -1.82 -6.97 17.05
CA LEU A 341 -2.51 -6.45 15.87
C LEU A 341 -3.62 -5.46 16.28
N PRO A 342 -3.84 -4.39 15.50
CA PRO A 342 -4.94 -3.48 15.75
C PRO A 342 -6.29 -4.16 15.41
N ASP A 343 -7.33 -3.79 16.15
CA ASP A 343 -8.69 -4.02 15.69
C ASP A 343 -8.96 -3.09 14.49
N THR A 344 -9.24 -3.69 13.33
CA THR A 344 -9.44 -2.96 12.07
C THR A 344 -10.85 -2.40 11.91
N GLY A 345 -11.79 -2.80 12.77
CA GLY A 345 -13.21 -2.54 12.56
C GLY A 345 -13.76 -3.28 11.34
N ALA A 346 -14.87 -2.81 10.78
CA ALA A 346 -15.47 -3.41 9.61
C ALA A 346 -14.57 -3.21 8.37
N VAL A 347 -14.38 -4.29 7.59
CA VAL A 347 -13.60 -4.28 6.35
C VAL A 347 -14.49 -4.75 5.20
N ALA A 348 -14.81 -3.85 4.28
CA ALA A 348 -15.70 -4.13 3.15
C ALA A 348 -14.98 -4.74 1.93
N VAL A 349 -13.66 -4.50 1.81
CA VAL A 349 -12.87 -5.10 0.73
C VAL A 349 -12.60 -6.57 1.04
N ASP A 350 -12.60 -7.39 0.00
CA ASP A 350 -12.40 -8.83 0.10
C ASP A 350 -11.36 -9.28 -0.93
N PHE A 351 -10.26 -9.85 -0.44
CA PHE A 351 -9.17 -10.41 -1.24
C PHE A 351 -9.27 -11.93 -1.40
N ASP A 352 -10.29 -12.59 -0.83
CA ASP A 352 -10.49 -14.02 -1.01
C ASP A 352 -10.93 -14.31 -2.44
N LEU A 353 -10.20 -15.19 -3.10
CA LEU A 353 -10.49 -15.63 -4.47
C LEU A 353 -11.69 -16.56 -4.54
N GLY A 354 -12.19 -17.03 -3.39
CA GLY A 354 -13.35 -17.89 -3.23
C GLY A 354 -13.00 -19.39 -3.25
N GLU A 355 -13.93 -20.21 -2.77
CA GLU A 355 -13.74 -21.66 -2.60
C GLU A 355 -13.43 -22.39 -3.92
N GLY A 356 -14.03 -21.97 -5.03
CA GLY A 356 -13.72 -22.54 -6.35
C GLY A 356 -12.26 -22.31 -6.78
N ALA A 357 -11.67 -21.17 -6.42
CA ALA A 357 -10.27 -20.89 -6.68
C ALA A 357 -9.35 -21.73 -5.79
N LYS A 358 -9.66 -21.86 -4.50
CA LYS A 358 -8.93 -22.72 -3.57
C LYS A 358 -8.97 -24.18 -3.98
N ALA A 359 -10.13 -24.67 -4.40
CA ALA A 359 -10.31 -26.05 -4.86
C ALA A 359 -9.47 -26.33 -6.12
N LEU A 360 -9.51 -25.45 -7.13
CA LEU A 360 -8.72 -25.63 -8.34
C LEU A 360 -7.21 -25.54 -8.05
N ALA A 361 -6.77 -24.60 -7.21
CA ALA A 361 -5.38 -24.49 -6.80
C ALA A 361 -4.89 -25.78 -6.11
N ALA A 362 -5.69 -26.34 -5.19
CA ALA A 362 -5.37 -27.60 -4.52
C ALA A 362 -5.30 -28.78 -5.50
N GLU A 363 -6.17 -28.84 -6.51
CA GLU A 363 -6.15 -29.88 -7.54
C GLU A 363 -4.88 -29.78 -8.39
N VAL A 364 -4.49 -28.56 -8.79
CA VAL A 364 -3.26 -28.31 -9.55
C VAL A 364 -2.02 -28.67 -8.72
N ASP A 365 -1.99 -28.31 -7.45
CA ASP A 365 -0.91 -28.69 -6.52
C ASP A 365 -0.76 -30.21 -6.40
N ALA A 366 -1.87 -30.91 -6.20
CA ALA A 366 -1.89 -32.38 -6.15
C ALA A 366 -1.42 -33.01 -7.46
N PHE A 367 -1.82 -32.46 -8.60
CA PHE A 367 -1.37 -32.90 -9.92
C PHE A 367 0.15 -32.78 -10.06
N PHE A 368 0.74 -31.63 -9.74
CA PHE A 368 2.18 -31.43 -9.85
C PHE A 368 2.96 -32.31 -8.86
N LYS A 369 2.49 -32.45 -7.62
CA LYS A 369 3.10 -33.38 -6.65
C LYS A 369 3.14 -34.83 -7.13
N ALA A 370 2.10 -35.27 -7.82
CA ALA A 370 2.02 -36.62 -8.37
C ALA A 370 2.81 -36.81 -9.69
N THR A 371 2.98 -35.75 -10.47
CA THR A 371 3.50 -35.84 -11.85
C THR A 371 4.97 -35.47 -11.95
N LEU A 372 5.45 -34.47 -11.16
CA LEU A 372 6.81 -33.97 -11.27
C LEU A 372 7.81 -34.86 -10.54
N THR A 373 8.54 -35.69 -11.31
CA THR A 373 9.73 -36.40 -10.81
C THR A 373 10.91 -35.45 -10.64
N PRO A 374 11.99 -35.84 -9.91
CA PRO A 374 13.19 -35.02 -9.81
C PRO A 374 13.78 -34.60 -11.17
N GLU A 375 13.74 -35.51 -12.18
CA GLU A 375 14.22 -35.20 -13.53
C GLU A 375 13.32 -34.15 -14.21
N LEU A 376 12.01 -34.25 -14.09
CA LEU A 376 11.07 -33.27 -14.65
C LEU A 376 11.19 -31.91 -13.95
N LYS A 377 11.45 -31.89 -12.64
CA LYS A 377 11.71 -30.64 -11.90
C LYS A 377 12.97 -29.94 -12.38
N ALA A 378 13.99 -30.66 -12.81
CA ALA A 378 15.20 -30.09 -13.39
C ALA A 378 14.90 -29.31 -14.69
N HIS A 379 13.93 -29.76 -15.47
CA HIS A 379 13.47 -29.01 -16.67
C HIS A 379 12.68 -27.74 -16.35
N ALA A 380 12.07 -27.64 -15.17
CA ALA A 380 11.25 -26.50 -14.80
C ALA A 380 12.08 -25.20 -14.65
N HIS A 381 13.33 -25.30 -14.27
CA HIS A 381 14.21 -24.13 -14.01
C HIS A 381 14.83 -23.50 -15.25
N HIS A 382 14.79 -24.15 -16.41
CA HIS A 382 15.49 -23.69 -17.63
C HIS A 382 14.51 -23.23 -18.72
N SER A 383 13.57 -22.52 -18.41
CA SER A 383 12.30 -22.63 -19.01
C SER A 383 11.85 -21.51 -19.94
N TRP A 384 12.67 -20.95 -20.76
CA TRP A 384 12.19 -20.76 -22.12
C TRP A 384 11.78 -22.09 -22.75
N ASP A 385 12.39 -23.18 -22.34
CA ASP A 385 12.10 -24.56 -22.72
C ASP A 385 11.17 -25.29 -21.76
N GLY A 386 10.51 -24.60 -20.84
CA GLY A 386 9.65 -25.18 -19.78
C GLY A 386 8.40 -25.89 -20.27
N HIS A 387 8.47 -26.39 -21.48
CA HIS A 387 7.50 -27.29 -22.05
C HIS A 387 8.04 -28.69 -22.04
N HIS A 388 7.36 -29.59 -21.33
CA HIS A 388 7.60 -31.02 -21.44
C HIS A 388 6.35 -31.70 -22.03
N PRO A 389 6.43 -32.33 -23.22
CA PRO A 389 5.25 -32.86 -23.93
C PRO A 389 4.37 -33.75 -23.08
N HIS A 390 4.98 -34.64 -22.27
CA HIS A 390 4.25 -35.55 -21.41
C HIS A 390 3.47 -34.83 -20.30
N VAL A 391 4.07 -33.83 -19.64
CA VAL A 391 3.38 -33.06 -18.60
C VAL A 391 2.28 -32.20 -19.21
N HIS A 392 2.56 -31.58 -20.34
CA HIS A 392 1.59 -30.76 -21.08
C HIS A 392 0.35 -31.59 -21.49
N LYS A 393 0.58 -32.79 -22.02
CA LYS A 393 -0.48 -33.73 -22.39
C LYS A 393 -1.32 -34.15 -21.17
N LYS A 394 -0.67 -34.52 -20.05
CA LYS A 394 -1.36 -34.87 -18.83
C LYS A 394 -2.18 -33.73 -18.23
N LEU A 395 -1.69 -32.50 -18.30
CA LEU A 395 -2.45 -31.30 -17.90
C LEU A 395 -3.72 -31.14 -18.73
N ALA A 396 -3.62 -31.35 -20.07
CA ALA A 396 -4.78 -31.31 -20.95
C ALA A 396 -5.80 -32.42 -20.61
N GLU A 397 -5.34 -33.65 -20.46
CA GLU A 397 -6.18 -34.82 -20.08
C GLU A 397 -6.89 -34.61 -18.74
N ALA A 398 -6.25 -33.91 -17.80
CA ALA A 398 -6.84 -33.55 -16.53
C ALA A 398 -7.76 -32.30 -16.58
N GLY A 399 -7.85 -31.61 -17.73
CA GLY A 399 -8.58 -30.34 -17.87
C GLY A 399 -7.94 -29.19 -17.09
N LEU A 400 -6.64 -29.29 -16.77
CA LEU A 400 -5.88 -28.32 -16.00
C LEU A 400 -4.95 -27.44 -16.87
N LEU A 401 -4.81 -27.77 -18.16
CA LEU A 401 -4.00 -26.98 -19.07
C LEU A 401 -4.63 -25.62 -19.36
N PHE A 402 -5.90 -25.63 -19.73
CA PHE A 402 -6.71 -24.45 -20.03
C PHE A 402 -8.01 -24.47 -19.20
N PRO A 403 -7.92 -24.35 -17.86
CA PRO A 403 -9.08 -24.53 -16.98
C PRO A 403 -10.19 -23.49 -17.21
N GLU A 404 -9.86 -22.33 -17.80
CA GLU A 404 -10.80 -21.27 -18.16
C GLU A 404 -11.75 -21.65 -19.30
N LEU A 405 -11.37 -22.58 -20.15
CA LEU A 405 -12.23 -23.05 -21.24
C LEU A 405 -13.41 -23.86 -20.74
N SER A 406 -14.47 -23.91 -21.56
CA SER A 406 -15.61 -24.75 -21.24
C SER A 406 -15.25 -26.25 -21.23
N PRO A 407 -16.00 -27.10 -20.53
CA PRO A 407 -15.77 -28.53 -20.50
C PRO A 407 -15.80 -29.18 -21.91
N GLU A 408 -16.59 -28.65 -22.83
CA GLU A 408 -16.68 -29.10 -24.22
C GLU A 408 -15.35 -28.92 -24.98
N LYS A 409 -14.53 -27.96 -24.54
CA LYS A 409 -13.20 -27.67 -25.08
C LYS A 409 -12.07 -28.23 -24.20
N GLY A 410 -12.41 -29.15 -23.29
CA GLY A 410 -11.43 -29.80 -22.41
C GLY A 410 -10.99 -28.98 -21.21
N GLY A 411 -11.67 -27.86 -20.91
CA GLY A 411 -11.44 -27.04 -19.71
C GLY A 411 -12.40 -27.37 -18.56
N ARG A 412 -12.51 -26.47 -17.61
CA ARG A 412 -13.36 -26.58 -16.41
C ARG A 412 -14.40 -25.47 -16.32
N GLY A 413 -14.40 -24.49 -17.22
CA GLY A 413 -15.19 -23.26 -17.10
C GLY A 413 -14.78 -22.43 -15.89
N ALA A 414 -13.50 -22.48 -15.49
CA ALA A 414 -12.99 -21.82 -14.32
C ALA A 414 -13.13 -20.30 -14.42
N SER A 415 -13.48 -19.64 -13.31
CA SER A 415 -13.48 -18.20 -13.23
C SER A 415 -12.07 -17.63 -13.41
N PRO A 416 -11.91 -16.34 -13.79
CA PRO A 416 -10.61 -15.70 -13.84
C PRO A 416 -9.82 -15.80 -12.52
N TYR A 417 -10.52 -15.75 -11.37
CA TYR A 417 -9.90 -15.91 -10.05
C TYR A 417 -9.38 -17.32 -9.81
N ALA A 418 -10.13 -18.33 -10.24
CA ALA A 418 -9.69 -19.71 -10.12
C ALA A 418 -8.50 -20.02 -11.04
N SER A 419 -8.51 -19.49 -12.28
CA SER A 419 -7.38 -19.60 -13.19
C SER A 419 -6.14 -18.90 -12.69
N PHE A 420 -6.29 -17.73 -12.07
CA PHE A 420 -5.19 -17.02 -11.41
C PHE A 420 -4.59 -17.83 -10.26
N ALA A 421 -5.42 -18.34 -9.36
CA ALA A 421 -4.97 -19.18 -8.25
C ALA A 421 -4.23 -20.45 -8.73
N ALA A 422 -4.74 -21.08 -9.78
CA ALA A 422 -4.08 -22.22 -10.41
C ALA A 422 -2.71 -21.83 -11.00
N SER A 423 -2.60 -20.67 -11.64
CA SER A 423 -1.33 -20.18 -12.22
C SER A 423 -0.28 -19.90 -11.15
N SER A 424 -0.66 -19.38 -9.98
CA SER A 424 0.26 -19.19 -8.86
C SER A 424 0.86 -20.51 -8.37
N VAL A 425 0.07 -21.58 -8.36
CA VAL A 425 0.56 -22.93 -8.00
C VAL A 425 1.59 -23.45 -9.02
N TRP A 426 1.42 -23.11 -10.30
CA TRP A 426 2.44 -23.46 -11.31
C TRP A 426 3.79 -22.84 -10.95
N GLU A 427 3.80 -21.56 -10.53
CA GLU A 427 5.01 -20.84 -10.12
C GLU A 427 5.63 -21.47 -8.87
N ASP A 428 4.82 -21.86 -7.88
CA ASP A 428 5.27 -22.52 -6.65
C ASP A 428 6.00 -23.84 -6.93
N HIS A 429 5.58 -24.56 -7.98
CA HIS A 429 6.26 -25.77 -8.45
C HIS A 429 7.41 -25.49 -9.42
N GLY A 430 7.71 -24.21 -9.72
CA GLY A 430 8.72 -23.81 -10.69
C GLY A 430 8.39 -24.23 -12.13
N TRP A 431 7.11 -24.48 -12.42
CA TRP A 431 6.68 -24.87 -13.76
C TRP A 431 6.19 -23.65 -14.53
N THR A 432 6.78 -23.40 -15.70
CA THR A 432 6.45 -22.20 -16.46
C THR A 432 5.15 -22.35 -17.28
N GLY A 433 4.40 -21.25 -17.37
CA GLY A 433 3.22 -21.14 -18.24
C GLY A 433 3.48 -20.55 -19.63
N HIS A 434 4.72 -20.27 -20.03
CA HIS A 434 5.01 -19.53 -21.27
C HIS A 434 4.47 -20.23 -22.51
N ALA A 435 4.73 -21.53 -22.69
CA ALA A 435 4.21 -22.30 -23.83
C ALA A 435 2.67 -22.32 -23.85
N LYS A 436 2.04 -22.45 -22.67
CA LYS A 436 0.58 -22.35 -22.50
C LYS A 436 0.06 -20.99 -22.96
N GLY A 437 0.64 -19.90 -22.46
CA GLY A 437 0.17 -18.54 -22.72
C GLY A 437 0.20 -18.20 -24.22
N THR A 438 1.33 -18.41 -24.88
CA THR A 438 1.50 -18.17 -26.31
C THR A 438 0.55 -19.05 -27.15
N THR A 439 0.46 -20.34 -26.82
CA THR A 439 -0.41 -21.28 -27.53
C THR A 439 -1.88 -20.89 -27.41
N MET A 440 -2.32 -20.41 -26.21
CA MET A 440 -3.70 -19.97 -26.00
C MET A 440 -4.06 -18.73 -26.83
N MET A 441 -3.13 -17.80 -27.03
CA MET A 441 -3.36 -16.64 -27.91
C MET A 441 -3.68 -17.09 -29.35
N VAL A 442 -2.92 -18.06 -29.88
CA VAL A 442 -3.15 -18.64 -31.22
C VAL A 442 -4.47 -19.41 -31.21
N ALA A 443 -4.72 -20.25 -30.23
CA ALA A 443 -5.95 -21.03 -30.09
C ALA A 443 -7.20 -20.14 -30.09
N ALA A 444 -7.20 -19.04 -29.35
CA ALA A 444 -8.31 -18.09 -29.29
C ALA A 444 -8.60 -17.44 -30.66
N MET A 445 -7.55 -17.12 -31.43
CA MET A 445 -7.70 -16.57 -32.76
C MET A 445 -8.27 -17.60 -33.74
N ILE A 446 -7.79 -18.85 -33.68
CA ILE A 446 -8.30 -19.92 -34.54
C ILE A 446 -9.75 -20.25 -34.17
N ASP A 447 -10.08 -20.33 -32.89
CA ASP A 447 -11.45 -20.61 -32.42
C ASP A 447 -12.43 -19.57 -32.94
N LYS A 448 -12.05 -18.29 -32.96
CA LYS A 448 -12.92 -17.18 -33.34
C LYS A 448 -13.00 -16.99 -34.88
N PHE A 449 -11.90 -17.12 -35.59
CA PHE A 449 -11.78 -16.71 -37.00
C PHE A 449 -11.31 -17.83 -37.94
N GLY A 450 -10.90 -18.98 -37.41
CA GLY A 450 -10.38 -20.09 -38.20
C GLY A 450 -11.47 -20.83 -38.97
N SER A 451 -11.09 -21.41 -40.12
CA SER A 451 -11.94 -22.36 -40.87
C SER A 451 -12.16 -23.63 -40.05
N ASP A 452 -13.20 -24.42 -40.41
CA ASP A 452 -13.47 -25.71 -39.79
C ASP A 452 -12.29 -26.68 -39.94
N GLU A 453 -11.57 -26.60 -41.04
CA GLU A 453 -10.36 -27.38 -41.28
C GLU A 453 -9.25 -26.99 -40.29
N LEU A 454 -8.98 -25.68 -40.12
CA LEU A 454 -7.99 -25.18 -39.20
C LEU A 454 -8.34 -25.51 -37.74
N LYS A 455 -9.63 -25.42 -37.38
CA LYS A 455 -10.11 -25.83 -36.06
C LYS A 455 -9.89 -27.33 -35.82
N ARG A 456 -10.20 -28.17 -36.78
CA ARG A 456 -9.98 -29.61 -36.70
C ARG A 456 -8.50 -29.98 -36.59
N ASP A 457 -7.67 -29.39 -37.47
CA ASP A 457 -6.30 -29.85 -37.69
C ASP A 457 -5.28 -29.17 -36.77
N VAL A 458 -5.62 -28.03 -36.19
CA VAL A 458 -4.73 -27.27 -35.30
C VAL A 458 -5.36 -27.02 -33.92
N LEU A 459 -6.58 -26.46 -33.83
CA LEU A 459 -7.19 -26.11 -32.54
C LEU A 459 -7.44 -27.36 -31.67
N ASN A 460 -8.02 -28.41 -32.25
CA ASN A 460 -8.30 -29.63 -31.47
C ASN A 460 -7.02 -30.28 -30.93
N PRO A 461 -5.92 -30.43 -31.67
CA PRO A 461 -4.65 -30.90 -31.13
C PRO A 461 -4.02 -29.94 -30.08
N ILE A 462 -4.20 -28.61 -30.20
CA ILE A 462 -3.81 -27.67 -29.16
C ILE A 462 -4.56 -27.97 -27.85
N LEU A 463 -5.89 -28.08 -27.93
CA LEU A 463 -6.73 -28.33 -26.76
C LEU A 463 -6.44 -29.71 -26.13
N ALA A 464 -6.07 -30.69 -26.93
CA ALA A 464 -5.62 -32.01 -26.48
C ALA A 464 -4.19 -32.02 -25.90
N GLY A 465 -3.45 -30.92 -25.97
CA GLY A 465 -2.09 -30.83 -25.46
C GLY A 465 -1.02 -31.44 -26.37
N ASP A 466 -1.32 -31.69 -27.62
CA ASP A 466 -0.40 -32.32 -28.59
C ASP A 466 0.45 -31.30 -29.35
N ILE A 467 -0.01 -30.03 -29.42
CA ILE A 467 0.63 -28.95 -30.15
C ILE A 467 0.85 -27.75 -29.24
N VAL A 468 2.02 -27.13 -29.32
CA VAL A 468 2.33 -25.80 -28.82
C VAL A 468 2.62 -24.86 -29.98
N CYS A 469 2.30 -23.58 -29.81
CA CYS A 469 2.48 -22.55 -30.83
C CYS A 469 3.49 -21.51 -30.37
N SER A 470 4.24 -20.98 -31.33
CA SER A 470 5.07 -19.80 -31.19
C SER A 470 4.49 -18.64 -31.99
N LEU A 471 4.86 -17.42 -31.65
CA LEU A 471 4.46 -16.20 -32.33
C LEU A 471 5.63 -15.60 -33.10
N GLY A 472 5.40 -15.21 -34.30
CA GLY A 472 6.35 -14.48 -35.13
C GLY A 472 5.82 -13.08 -35.44
N TYR A 473 5.66 -12.23 -34.42
CA TYR A 473 5.10 -10.88 -34.59
C TYR A 473 6.10 -9.88 -35.14
N SER A 474 7.33 -9.91 -34.59
CA SER A 474 8.36 -8.98 -35.02
C SER A 474 9.01 -9.43 -36.30
N GLU A 475 9.11 -8.52 -37.28
CA GLU A 475 9.78 -8.74 -38.54
C GLU A 475 11.21 -8.14 -38.48
N PRO A 476 12.12 -8.52 -39.41
CA PRO A 476 13.50 -8.00 -39.37
C PRO A 476 13.62 -6.48 -39.41
N GLY A 477 12.64 -5.78 -39.96
CA GLY A 477 12.62 -4.32 -40.09
C GLY A 477 11.55 -3.63 -39.27
N SER A 478 10.76 -4.32 -38.46
CA SER A 478 9.60 -3.78 -37.72
C SER A 478 9.34 -4.56 -36.46
N GLY A 479 9.27 -3.87 -35.31
CA GLY A 479 9.01 -4.46 -34.02
C GLY A 479 8.06 -3.59 -33.19
N SER A 480 8.58 -2.57 -32.51
CA SER A 480 7.80 -1.67 -31.64
C SER A 480 7.20 -0.47 -32.37
N ASP A 481 7.44 -0.30 -33.62
CA ASP A 481 7.01 0.80 -34.51
C ASP A 481 6.03 0.34 -35.58
#